data_364fb9ed05a5b82bd6a22e5ae51e74fd
#
_entry.id   364fb9ed05a5b82bd6a22e5ae51e74fd
#
_cell.length_a   1.000
_cell.length_b   1.000
_cell.length_c   1.000
_cell.angle_alpha   90.00
_cell.angle_beta   90.00
_cell.angle_gamma   90.00
#
_symmetry.space_group_name_H-M   'P 1'
#
loop_
_entity.id
_entity.type
_entity.pdbx_description
1 polymer ?
#
loop_
_entity_poly.entity_id
_entity_poly.type
_entity_poly.pdbx_seq_one_letter_code
_entity_poly.pdbx_strand_id
1 'polypeptide(L)'
;MEAYVMDAFSARLFGGNQAGVVLPEHPLDDGVMQQIAAEFKHSETAFAAVEPDGSVTLRYFTPAGEVELCGHATIATFALLRALGRIGDGTVTAHTKAAQLAIEVQGDTVWMDMAP
;
A
#
# COMPACT_ATOMS: atom_id res chain seq x y z
N MET A 1 11.51 3.26 10.73
CA MET A 1 10.29 2.78 10.04
C MET A 1 9.29 3.92 9.97
N GLU A 2 8.69 4.14 8.82
CA GLU A 2 7.72 5.20 8.63
C GLU A 2 6.33 4.59 8.54
N ALA A 3 5.36 5.22 9.18
CA ALA A 3 4.00 4.72 9.19
C ALA A 3 3.03 5.88 8.98
N TYR A 4 2.03 5.65 8.15
CA TYR A 4 1.08 6.68 7.74
C TYR A 4 -0.33 6.12 7.75
N VAL A 5 -1.31 7.02 7.90
CA VAL A 5 -2.72 6.69 7.70
C VAL A 5 -3.18 7.50 6.50
N MET A 6 -3.71 6.82 5.51
CA MET A 6 -4.08 7.44 4.24
C MET A 6 -5.54 7.19 3.93
N ASP A 7 -6.19 8.20 3.34
CA ASP A 7 -7.48 8.01 2.69
C ASP A 7 -7.23 7.55 1.27
N ALA A 8 -7.71 6.37 0.94
CA ALA A 8 -7.52 5.81 -0.38
C ALA A 8 -8.37 6.50 -1.44
N PHE A 9 -9.49 7.05 -1.03
CA PHE A 9 -10.39 7.75 -1.93
C PHE A 9 -10.59 9.15 -1.41
N SER A 10 -11.08 10.02 -2.28
CA SER A 10 -11.30 11.39 -1.90
C SER A 10 -12.16 11.47 -0.65
N ALA A 11 -11.71 12.21 0.32
CA ALA A 11 -12.41 12.36 1.58
C ALA A 11 -13.74 13.08 1.44
N ARG A 12 -13.99 13.67 0.32
CA ARG A 12 -15.20 14.45 0.15
C ARG A 12 -16.46 13.60 0.19
N LEU A 13 -16.34 12.31 0.10
CA LEU A 13 -17.51 11.48 0.15
C LEU A 13 -17.60 10.82 1.48
N PHE A 14 -17.53 10.06 2.04
CA PHE A 14 -17.88 9.35 3.22
C PHE A 14 -16.71 9.20 4.17
N GLY A 15 -15.73 10.04 4.07
CA GLY A 15 -14.52 9.82 4.82
C GLY A 15 -13.68 8.67 4.28
N GLY A 16 -14.09 8.11 3.15
CA GLY A 16 -13.32 7.13 2.46
C GLY A 16 -13.01 5.88 3.25
N ASN A 17 -12.18 5.04 2.66
CA ASN A 17 -11.61 3.89 3.33
C ASN A 17 -10.19 4.24 3.74
N GLN A 18 -9.93 4.24 5.02
CA GLN A 18 -8.60 4.52 5.50
C GLN A 18 -7.74 3.27 5.44
N ALA A 19 -6.47 3.47 5.17
CA ALA A 19 -5.50 2.40 5.17
C ALA A 19 -4.26 2.87 5.88
N GLY A 20 -3.68 2.00 6.70
CA GLY A 20 -2.36 2.24 7.23
C GLY A 20 -1.34 1.86 6.18
N VAL A 21 -0.28 2.66 6.06
CA VAL A 21 0.82 2.34 5.16
C VAL A 21 2.10 2.41 5.96
N VAL A 22 2.84 1.32 5.96
CA VAL A 22 4.09 1.21 6.69
C VAL A 22 5.21 0.99 5.70
N LEU A 23 6.28 1.78 5.82
CA LEU A 23 7.45 1.68 4.96
C LEU A 23 8.63 1.23 5.83
N PRO A 24 8.81 -0.08 6.01
CA PRO A 24 9.89 -0.56 6.87
C PRO A 24 11.24 -0.37 6.19
N GLU A 25 12.26 -0.13 7.00
CA GLU A 25 13.63 0.00 6.49
C GLU A 25 14.23 -1.36 6.19
N HIS A 26 13.74 -2.39 6.87
CA HIS A 26 14.20 -3.76 6.71
C HIS A 26 13.00 -4.67 6.63
N PRO A 27 13.14 -5.85 6.03
CA PRO A 27 12.03 -6.80 6.04
C PRO A 27 11.60 -7.12 7.48
N LEU A 28 10.30 -7.16 7.70
CA LEU A 28 9.72 -7.44 9.00
C LEU A 28 9.19 -8.86 9.04
N ASP A 29 9.25 -9.48 10.23
CA ASP A 29 8.62 -10.77 10.44
C ASP A 29 7.11 -10.65 10.34
N ASP A 30 6.46 -11.74 9.93
CA ASP A 30 5.00 -11.78 9.82
C ASP A 30 4.33 -11.40 11.12
N GLY A 31 4.83 -11.89 12.24
CA GLY A 31 4.24 -11.58 13.54
C GLY A 31 4.33 -10.10 13.89
N VAL A 32 5.44 -9.46 13.51
CA VAL A 32 5.61 -8.03 13.76
C VAL A 32 4.63 -7.24 12.91
N MET A 33 4.49 -7.61 11.63
CA MET A 33 3.54 -6.92 10.76
C MET A 33 2.12 -7.06 11.27
N GLN A 34 1.76 -8.26 11.75
CA GLN A 34 0.43 -8.49 12.31
C GLN A 34 0.18 -7.64 13.56
N GLN A 35 1.19 -7.51 14.40
CA GLN A 35 1.05 -6.67 15.59
C GLN A 35 0.86 -5.21 15.23
N ILE A 36 1.61 -4.72 14.26
CA ILE A 36 1.48 -3.33 13.81
C ILE A 36 0.09 -3.10 13.23
N ALA A 37 -0.39 -4.03 12.41
CA ALA A 37 -1.72 -3.90 11.82
C ALA A 37 -2.80 -3.85 12.90
N ALA A 38 -2.67 -4.67 13.93
CA ALA A 38 -3.64 -4.66 15.03
C ALA A 38 -3.63 -3.33 15.78
N GLU A 39 -2.46 -2.73 15.92
CA GLU A 39 -2.32 -1.46 16.64
C GLU A 39 -2.94 -0.31 15.87
N PHE A 40 -2.90 -0.34 14.56
CA PHE A 40 -3.48 0.72 13.75
C PHE A 40 -4.99 0.75 13.83
N LYS A 41 -5.63 -0.38 14.07
CA LYS A 41 -7.09 -0.48 14.19
C LYS A 41 -7.83 -0.03 12.94
N HIS A 42 -7.16 -0.07 11.79
CA HIS A 42 -7.79 0.22 10.50
C HIS A 42 -8.14 -1.08 9.83
N SER A 43 -9.00 -1.01 8.83
CA SER A 43 -9.40 -2.25 8.16
C SER A 43 -8.23 -2.92 7.48
N GLU A 44 -7.33 -2.16 6.86
CA GLU A 44 -6.14 -2.74 6.24
C GLU A 44 -4.91 -1.90 6.51
N THR A 45 -3.77 -2.60 6.59
CA THR A 45 -2.46 -1.97 6.65
C THR A 45 -1.59 -2.57 5.57
N ALA A 46 -1.01 -1.73 4.73
CA ALA A 46 -0.10 -2.17 3.69
C ALA A 46 1.33 -1.95 4.16
N PHE A 47 2.15 -2.97 3.95
CA PHE A 47 3.58 -2.90 4.19
C PHE A 47 4.25 -2.90 2.84
N ALA A 48 4.98 -1.84 2.51
CA ALA A 48 5.50 -1.64 1.17
C ALA A 48 7.00 -1.41 1.21
N ALA A 49 7.69 -2.03 0.26
CA ALA A 49 9.12 -1.83 0.07
C ALA A 49 9.39 -1.52 -1.39
N VAL A 50 10.12 -0.44 -1.64
CA VAL A 50 10.56 -0.11 -3.00
C VAL A 50 11.85 -0.89 -3.25
N GLU A 51 11.80 -1.76 -4.27
CA GLU A 51 12.92 -2.63 -4.56
C GLU A 51 13.97 -1.91 -5.41
N PRO A 52 15.20 -2.43 -5.47
CA PRO A 52 16.25 -1.77 -6.25
C PRO A 52 15.93 -1.60 -7.73
N ASP A 53 15.07 -2.47 -8.29
CA ASP A 53 14.69 -2.36 -9.70
C ASP A 53 13.53 -1.38 -9.92
N GLY A 54 13.04 -0.73 -8.87
CA GLY A 54 11.96 0.23 -8.97
C GLY A 54 10.59 -0.35 -8.76
N SER A 55 10.45 -1.66 -8.67
CA SER A 55 9.17 -2.27 -8.35
C SER A 55 8.86 -2.10 -6.86
N VAL A 56 7.63 -2.39 -6.48
CA VAL A 56 7.20 -2.26 -5.09
C VAL A 56 6.60 -3.58 -4.65
N THR A 57 7.08 -4.09 -3.53
CA THR A 57 6.55 -5.30 -2.93
C THR A 57 5.60 -4.91 -1.81
N LEU A 58 4.41 -5.50 -1.81
CA LEU A 58 3.38 -5.16 -0.84
C LEU A 58 2.84 -6.39 -0.15
N ARG A 59 2.57 -6.22 1.13
CA ARG A 59 1.81 -7.20 1.91
C ARG A 59 0.73 -6.44 2.67
N TYR A 60 -0.42 -7.08 2.82
CA TYR A 60 -1.60 -6.43 3.39
C TYR A 60 -2.08 -7.20 4.59
N PHE A 61 -2.32 -6.52 5.69
CA PHE A 61 -2.81 -7.13 6.92
C PHE A 61 -4.03 -6.39 7.41
N THR A 62 -5.00 -7.14 7.91
CA THR A 62 -6.07 -6.59 8.73
C THR A 62 -5.76 -6.92 10.19
N PRO A 63 -6.50 -6.36 11.15
CA PRO A 63 -6.29 -6.78 12.55
C PRO A 63 -6.48 -8.28 12.76
N ALA A 64 -7.23 -8.95 11.88
CA ALA A 64 -7.50 -10.37 12.01
C ALA A 64 -6.48 -11.26 11.30
N GLY A 65 -5.73 -10.74 10.32
CA GLY A 65 -4.77 -11.55 9.61
C GLY A 65 -4.37 -10.96 8.29
N GLU A 66 -3.49 -11.66 7.58
CA GLU A 66 -3.01 -11.21 6.28
C GLU A 66 -4.04 -11.49 5.21
N VAL A 67 -4.19 -10.55 4.27
CA VAL A 67 -4.98 -10.73 3.07
C VAL A 67 -4.08 -10.60 1.85
N GLU A 68 -4.50 -11.19 0.71
CA GLU A 68 -3.62 -11.28 -0.44
C GLU A 68 -3.58 -10.00 -1.25
N LEU A 69 -4.66 -9.24 -1.24
CA LEU A 69 -4.75 -8.01 -2.03
C LEU A 69 -5.81 -7.10 -1.45
N CYS A 70 -5.51 -5.83 -1.42
CA CYS A 70 -6.48 -4.81 -1.04
C CYS A 70 -6.32 -3.63 -1.99
N GLY A 71 -7.33 -3.38 -2.82
CA GLY A 71 -7.24 -2.36 -3.86
C GLY A 71 -7.05 -0.96 -3.31
N HIS A 72 -7.83 -0.57 -2.30
CA HIS A 72 -7.72 0.79 -1.80
C HIS A 72 -6.40 1.01 -1.05
N ALA A 73 -5.89 -0.01 -0.37
CA ALA A 73 -4.60 0.12 0.29
C ALA A 73 -3.47 0.23 -0.72
N THR A 74 -3.59 -0.45 -1.86
CA THR A 74 -2.62 -0.33 -2.94
C THR A 74 -2.59 1.09 -3.50
N ILE A 75 -3.76 1.64 -3.80
CA ILE A 75 -3.85 3.00 -4.32
C ILE A 75 -3.28 3.99 -3.32
N ALA A 76 -3.63 3.84 -2.05
CA ALA A 76 -3.12 4.72 -1.00
C ALA A 76 -1.60 4.64 -0.91
N THR A 77 -1.05 3.44 -0.99
CA THR A 77 0.40 3.24 -0.91
C THR A 77 1.13 3.93 -2.05
N PHE A 78 0.65 3.76 -3.27
CA PHE A 78 1.33 4.36 -4.41
C PHE A 78 1.18 5.88 -4.43
N ALA A 79 0.04 6.40 -4.01
CA ALA A 79 -0.13 7.84 -3.88
C ALA A 79 0.86 8.41 -2.85
N LEU A 80 1.03 7.71 -1.73
CA LEU A 80 1.96 8.14 -0.71
C LEU A 80 3.41 8.08 -1.21
N LEU A 81 3.80 6.97 -1.85
CA LEU A 81 5.16 6.83 -2.35
C LEU A 81 5.49 7.91 -3.37
N ARG A 82 4.52 8.26 -4.22
CA ARG A 82 4.73 9.34 -5.18
C ARG A 82 4.87 10.68 -4.47
N ALA A 83 4.04 10.94 -3.49
CA ALA A 83 4.10 12.20 -2.73
C ALA A 83 5.41 12.34 -1.99
N LEU A 84 5.97 11.24 -1.50
CA LEU A 84 7.25 11.25 -0.80
C LEU A 84 8.45 11.26 -1.75
N GLY A 85 8.21 11.18 -3.06
CA GLY A 85 9.29 11.15 -4.03
C GLY A 85 10.03 9.81 -4.09
N ARG A 86 9.44 8.75 -3.58
CA ARG A 86 10.06 7.42 -3.59
C ARG A 86 9.86 6.72 -4.91
N ILE A 87 8.85 7.12 -5.67
CA ILE A 87 8.61 6.67 -7.03
C ILE A 87 8.26 7.89 -7.88
N GLY A 88 8.44 7.76 -9.20
CA GLY A 88 8.06 8.82 -10.13
C GLY A 88 6.79 8.48 -10.88
N ASP A 89 6.50 9.28 -11.90
CA ASP A 89 5.38 9.01 -12.78
C ASP A 89 5.72 7.84 -13.71
N GLY A 90 4.71 7.13 -14.15
CA GLY A 90 4.87 6.02 -15.07
C GLY A 90 4.25 4.74 -14.52
N THR A 91 4.57 3.64 -15.16
CA THR A 91 4.06 2.34 -14.77
C THR A 91 5.03 1.69 -13.79
N VAL A 92 4.52 1.29 -12.64
CA VAL A 92 5.31 0.62 -11.61
C VAL A 92 4.73 -0.77 -11.39
N THR A 93 5.59 -1.76 -11.30
CA THR A 93 5.14 -3.12 -11.01
C THR A 93 4.97 -3.29 -9.52
N ALA A 94 3.82 -3.79 -9.12
CA ALA A 94 3.52 -4.13 -7.73
C ALA A 94 3.51 -5.64 -7.58
N HIS A 95 4.29 -6.14 -6.64
CA HIS A 95 4.33 -7.57 -6.33
C HIS A 95 3.50 -7.80 -5.08
N THR A 96 2.42 -8.57 -5.22
CA THR A 96 1.56 -8.93 -4.10
C THR A 96 1.46 -10.45 -4.03
N LYS A 97 0.86 -10.96 -2.96
CA LYS A 97 0.65 -12.41 -2.87
C LYS A 97 -0.32 -12.92 -3.92
N ALA A 98 -1.27 -12.08 -4.32
CA ALA A 98 -2.26 -12.49 -5.31
C ALA A 98 -1.69 -12.49 -6.72
N ALA A 99 -0.89 -11.47 -7.09
CA ALA A 99 -0.44 -11.32 -8.45
C ALA A 99 0.57 -10.18 -8.56
N GLN A 100 1.21 -10.10 -9.72
CA GLN A 100 1.90 -8.90 -10.13
C GLN A 100 0.90 -7.97 -10.79
N LEU A 101 0.96 -6.70 -10.44
CA LEU A 101 0.03 -5.70 -10.95
C LEU A 101 0.81 -4.57 -11.60
N ALA A 102 0.24 -3.98 -12.64
CA ALA A 102 0.79 -2.77 -13.24
C ALA A 102 0.04 -1.58 -12.66
N ILE A 103 0.78 -0.70 -12.00
CA ILE A 103 0.20 0.49 -11.38
C ILE A 103 0.65 1.69 -12.16
N GLU A 104 -0.31 2.47 -12.66
CA GLU A 104 0.00 3.68 -13.39
C GLU A 104 -0.04 4.87 -12.44
N VAL A 105 1.04 5.64 -12.40
CA VAL A 105 1.16 6.78 -11.49
C VAL A 105 1.39 8.03 -12.30
N GLN A 106 0.54 9.04 -12.10
CA GLN A 106 0.72 10.33 -12.75
C GLN A 106 0.37 11.43 -11.76
N GLY A 107 1.39 12.12 -11.25
CA GLY A 107 1.20 13.14 -10.25
C GLY A 107 0.55 12.55 -9.01
N ASP A 108 -0.63 13.06 -8.67
CA ASP A 108 -1.37 12.58 -7.52
C ASP A 108 -2.45 11.57 -7.89
N THR A 109 -2.45 11.09 -9.13
CA THR A 109 -3.45 10.13 -9.60
C THR A 109 -2.80 8.76 -9.76
N VAL A 110 -3.48 7.74 -9.29
CA VAL A 110 -3.00 6.35 -9.35
C VAL A 110 -4.11 5.49 -9.94
N TRP A 111 -3.77 4.72 -10.96
CA TRP A 111 -4.68 3.76 -11.56
C TRP A 111 -4.14 2.35 -11.35
N MET A 112 -5.03 1.45 -11.00
CA MET A 112 -4.67 0.05 -10.84
C MET A 112 -5.56 -0.76 -11.76
N ASP A 113 -4.94 -1.58 -12.60
CA ASP A 113 -5.67 -2.47 -13.49
C ASP A 113 -6.02 -3.72 -12.70
N MET A 114 -7.29 -3.85 -12.35
CA MET A 114 -7.79 -5.02 -11.64
C MET A 114 -8.11 -6.07 -12.69
N ALA A 115 -7.24 -7.04 -12.83
CA ALA A 115 -7.50 -8.12 -13.77
C ALA A 115 -8.81 -8.81 -13.43
N PRO A 116 -9.57 -9.19 -14.42
CA PRO A 116 -10.82 -9.91 -14.18
C PRO A 116 -10.60 -11.27 -13.53
#